data_a27e35361b027d09d9b69576c68c8c20
#
_entry.id   a27e35361b027d09d9b69576c68c8c20
#
_cell.length_a   1.000
_cell.length_b   1.000
_cell.length_c   1.000
_cell.angle_alpha   90.00
_cell.angle_beta   90.00
_cell.angle_gamma   90.00
#
_symmetry.space_group_name_H-M   'P 1'
#
loop_
_entity.id
_entity.type
_entity.pdbx_description
1 polymer ?
#
loop_
_entity_poly.entity_id
_entity_poly.type
_entity_poly.pdbx_seq_one_letter_code
_entity_poly.pdbx_strand_id
1 'polypeptide(L)'
;MKAAKRDSVTVLTFFVLIPSLFFVYLRLHDGPVEFVPWFTISTGGPFRSGQLLPSPKDWTFLKNREEIEMETLNLGTTKTIWTMVVDGRLFVASGRRQTWYGKYWKQWPQRVEEDDRIILRVDDSLYEQRLVPIKEGEIILPILQESWRKYGRGSEPTSTARVDDELIWLFEIVDRA
;
A
#
# COMPACT_ATOMS: atom_id res chain seq x y z
N MET A 1 41.77 -16.53 23.83
CA MET A 1 40.56 -15.84 24.36
C MET A 1 40.30 -14.44 23.83
N LYS A 2 41.29 -13.57 23.58
CA LYS A 2 41.08 -12.20 23.06
C LYS A 2 40.58 -12.14 21.59
N ALA A 3 41.02 -13.07 20.72
CA ALA A 3 40.60 -13.10 19.31
C ALA A 3 39.10 -13.46 19.18
N ALA A 4 38.65 -14.55 19.82
CA ALA A 4 37.24 -14.98 19.76
C ALA A 4 36.24 -13.92 20.26
N LYS A 5 36.62 -13.10 21.26
CA LYS A 5 35.78 -12.00 21.75
C LYS A 5 35.71 -10.84 20.75
N ARG A 6 36.78 -10.60 19.98
CA ARG A 6 36.83 -9.57 18.94
C ARG A 6 35.97 -9.96 17.75
N ASP A 7 36.00 -11.24 17.35
CA ASP A 7 35.23 -11.76 16.24
C ASP A 7 33.70 -11.73 16.58
N SER A 8 33.35 -12.11 17.82
CA SER A 8 31.94 -12.03 18.28
C SER A 8 31.38 -10.61 18.30
N VAL A 9 32.19 -9.62 18.72
CA VAL A 9 31.78 -8.20 18.71
C VAL A 9 31.61 -7.72 17.28
N THR A 10 32.51 -8.06 16.38
CA THR A 10 32.45 -7.68 14.96
C THR A 10 31.18 -8.27 14.31
N VAL A 11 30.91 -9.55 14.52
CA VAL A 11 29.71 -10.22 14.00
C VAL A 11 28.44 -9.58 14.55
N LEU A 12 28.37 -9.31 15.84
CA LEU A 12 27.21 -8.66 16.47
C LEU A 12 26.98 -7.25 15.89
N THR A 13 28.06 -6.49 15.68
CA THR A 13 28.02 -5.16 15.07
C THR A 13 27.41 -5.21 13.67
N PHE A 14 27.82 -6.16 12.83
CA PHE A 14 27.25 -6.34 11.50
C PHE A 14 25.77 -6.68 11.55
N PHE A 15 25.35 -7.61 12.40
CA PHE A 15 23.97 -8.06 12.49
C PHE A 15 23.03 -7.02 13.11
N VAL A 16 23.51 -6.07 13.88
CA VAL A 16 22.69 -5.00 14.48
C VAL A 16 22.79 -3.71 13.69
N LEU A 17 24.01 -3.29 13.35
CA LEU A 17 24.23 -1.97 12.77
C LEU A 17 23.70 -1.87 11.32
N ILE A 18 23.90 -2.90 10.50
CA ILE A 18 23.43 -2.89 9.11
C ILE A 18 21.89 -2.85 9.04
N PRO A 19 21.14 -3.73 9.73
CA PRO A 19 19.69 -3.65 9.74
C PRO A 19 19.17 -2.33 10.31
N SER A 20 19.84 -1.79 11.35
CA SER A 20 19.44 -0.51 11.94
C SER A 20 19.63 0.67 10.96
N LEU A 21 20.76 0.73 10.27
CA LEU A 21 21.02 1.75 9.25
C LEU A 21 20.06 1.63 8.07
N PHE A 22 19.76 0.39 7.64
CA PHE A 22 18.76 0.13 6.62
C PHE A 22 17.37 0.60 7.06
N PHE A 23 16.98 0.33 8.29
CA PHE A 23 15.71 0.80 8.83
C PHE A 23 15.64 2.33 8.90
N VAL A 24 16.71 2.99 9.33
CA VAL A 24 16.83 4.45 9.32
C VAL A 24 16.72 5.00 7.90
N TYR A 25 17.40 4.37 6.95
CA TYR A 25 17.29 4.74 5.53
C TYR A 25 15.84 4.68 5.04
N LEU A 26 15.12 3.58 5.30
CA LEU A 26 13.71 3.45 4.93
C LEU A 26 12.84 4.54 5.54
N ARG A 27 13.10 4.92 6.80
CA ARG A 27 12.34 5.98 7.50
C ARG A 27 12.65 7.39 7.01
N LEU A 28 13.83 7.60 6.49
CA LEU A 28 14.27 8.90 5.96
C LEU A 28 14.00 9.05 4.46
N HIS A 29 13.73 7.95 3.76
CA HIS A 29 13.47 7.97 2.33
C HIS A 29 12.12 8.64 2.03
N ASP A 30 12.08 9.45 0.98
CA ASP A 30 10.87 10.11 0.51
C ASP A 30 10.06 9.14 -0.37
N GLY A 31 8.99 8.61 0.17
CA GLY A 31 8.15 7.65 -0.53
C GLY A 31 8.61 6.19 -0.42
N PRO A 32 7.93 5.26 -1.11
CA PRO A 32 8.22 3.84 -1.05
C PRO A 32 9.57 3.50 -1.66
N VAL A 33 10.26 2.53 -1.07
CA VAL A 33 11.50 1.95 -1.58
C VAL A 33 11.20 0.57 -2.15
N GLU A 34 11.46 0.40 -3.44
CA GLU A 34 11.36 -0.89 -4.09
C GLU A 34 12.68 -1.63 -3.94
N PHE A 35 12.69 -2.67 -3.14
CA PHE A 35 13.88 -3.49 -2.93
C PHE A 35 13.74 -4.85 -3.61
N VAL A 36 14.44 -5.05 -4.72
CA VAL A 36 14.63 -6.31 -5.49
C VAL A 36 13.34 -6.93 -6.09
N PRO A 37 13.35 -7.42 -7.35
CA PRO A 37 12.17 -7.88 -8.10
C PRO A 37 11.33 -9.00 -7.48
N TRP A 38 11.83 -9.71 -6.48
CA TRP A 38 11.12 -10.79 -5.78
C TRP A 38 10.84 -10.54 -4.29
N PHE A 39 11.41 -9.45 -3.72
CA PHE A 39 11.15 -9.02 -2.35
C PHE A 39 10.67 -7.59 -2.37
N THR A 40 9.42 -7.38 -2.76
CA THR A 40 8.80 -6.06 -2.70
C THR A 40 8.51 -5.71 -1.25
N ILE A 41 9.50 -5.23 -0.53
CA ILE A 41 9.26 -4.43 0.66
C ILE A 41 8.98 -3.01 0.14
N SER A 42 7.80 -2.80 -0.41
CA SER A 42 7.35 -1.46 -0.80
C SER A 42 6.91 -0.70 0.45
N THR A 43 7.86 -0.32 1.28
CA THR A 43 7.61 0.57 2.41
C THR A 43 8.71 1.61 2.46
N GLY A 44 8.34 2.83 2.79
CA GLY A 44 9.28 3.95 2.93
C GLY A 44 8.83 4.92 4.01
N GLY A 45 9.55 6.02 4.15
CA GLY A 45 9.19 7.14 5.01
C GLY A 45 8.04 7.96 4.42
N PRO A 46 7.57 8.96 5.18
CA PRO A 46 6.51 9.86 4.72
C PRO A 46 6.95 10.66 3.49
N PHE A 47 5.98 11.12 2.71
CA PHE A 47 6.25 12.03 1.61
C PHE A 47 6.84 13.35 2.11
N ARG A 48 7.90 13.79 1.46
CA ARG A 48 8.62 15.04 1.77
C ARG A 48 8.67 15.98 0.57
N SER A 49 8.40 15.47 -0.61
CA SER A 49 8.33 16.21 -1.86
C SER A 49 6.97 16.01 -2.53
N GLY A 50 6.63 16.94 -3.41
CA GLY A 50 5.40 16.95 -4.16
C GLY A 50 4.57 18.21 -3.88
N GLN A 51 3.68 18.53 -4.80
CA GLN A 51 2.77 19.67 -4.68
C GLN A 51 1.41 19.20 -4.19
N LEU A 52 0.95 19.75 -3.08
CA LEU A 52 -0.41 19.49 -2.59
C LEU A 52 -1.44 20.18 -3.52
N LEU A 53 -2.33 19.38 -4.07
CA LEU A 53 -3.39 19.81 -4.97
C LEU A 53 -4.77 19.43 -4.41
N PRO A 54 -5.82 20.19 -4.82
CA PRO A 54 -7.19 19.78 -4.53
C PRO A 54 -7.50 18.39 -5.10
N SER A 55 -8.35 17.64 -4.40
CA SER A 55 -8.79 16.33 -4.85
C SER A 55 -9.49 16.40 -6.21
N PRO A 56 -9.11 15.56 -7.18
CA PRO A 56 -9.84 15.46 -8.44
C PRO A 56 -11.25 14.93 -8.20
N LYS A 57 -12.22 15.52 -8.91
CA LYS A 57 -13.61 15.03 -8.92
C LYS A 57 -13.78 13.76 -9.74
N ASP A 58 -12.84 13.51 -10.65
CA ASP A 58 -12.83 12.37 -11.56
C ASP A 58 -11.41 11.83 -11.68
N TRP A 59 -11.24 10.55 -11.36
CA TRP A 59 -9.98 9.83 -11.39
C TRP A 59 -9.76 9.03 -12.68
N THR A 60 -10.56 9.28 -13.73
CA THR A 60 -10.47 8.52 -15.00
C THR A 60 -9.08 8.56 -15.63
N PHE A 61 -8.30 9.63 -15.39
CA PHE A 61 -6.92 9.72 -15.87
C PHE A 61 -5.99 8.63 -15.30
N LEU A 62 -6.36 7.98 -14.18
CA LEU A 62 -5.64 6.85 -13.61
C LEU A 62 -6.12 5.48 -14.13
N LYS A 63 -7.12 5.43 -15.02
CA LYS A 63 -7.74 4.17 -15.44
C LYS A 63 -6.74 3.16 -16.01
N ASN A 64 -5.72 3.62 -16.71
CA ASN A 64 -4.68 2.77 -17.30
C ASN A 64 -3.36 2.77 -16.51
N ARG A 65 -3.30 3.52 -15.41
CA ARG A 65 -2.13 3.53 -14.53
C ARG A 65 -2.22 2.36 -13.56
N GLU A 66 -1.21 1.51 -13.52
CA GLU A 66 -1.24 0.30 -12.69
C GLU A 66 -1.05 0.63 -11.22
N GLU A 67 -0.11 1.51 -10.90
CA GLU A 67 0.33 1.77 -9.53
C GLU A 67 0.42 3.26 -9.23
N ILE A 68 0.11 3.62 -7.99
CA ILE A 68 0.38 4.92 -7.39
C ILE A 68 0.97 4.72 -6.00
N GLU A 69 1.45 5.78 -5.41
CA GLU A 69 2.00 5.74 -4.06
C GLU A 69 0.98 6.25 -3.04
N MET A 70 0.96 5.62 -1.87
CA MET A 70 0.08 5.96 -0.77
C MET A 70 0.85 6.03 0.53
N GLU A 71 0.68 7.13 1.26
CA GLU A 71 1.09 7.27 2.65
C GLU A 71 -0.09 7.03 3.59
N THR A 72 0.10 6.22 4.63
CA THR A 72 -0.83 6.08 5.75
C THR A 72 -0.37 6.96 6.90
N LEU A 73 -1.17 7.95 7.30
CA LEU A 73 -0.74 8.98 8.23
C LEU A 73 -0.49 8.46 9.65
N ASN A 74 -1.28 7.51 10.12
CA ASN A 74 -1.09 6.90 11.44
C ASN A 74 0.27 6.17 11.62
N LEU A 75 0.85 5.70 10.52
CA LEU A 75 2.13 5.01 10.52
C LEU A 75 3.29 5.88 10.02
N GLY A 76 2.99 6.97 9.30
CA GLY A 76 3.96 7.76 8.57
C GLY A 76 4.80 6.88 7.64
N THR A 77 4.14 5.96 6.94
CA THR A 77 4.78 5.02 6.01
C THR A 77 4.10 5.04 4.67
N THR A 78 4.90 4.92 3.63
CA THR A 78 4.45 4.89 2.26
C THR A 78 4.52 3.49 1.67
N LYS A 79 3.72 3.26 0.65
CA LYS A 79 3.70 2.03 -0.15
C LYS A 79 3.19 2.30 -1.55
N THR A 80 3.60 1.46 -2.48
CA THR A 80 2.98 1.37 -3.81
C THR A 80 1.71 0.53 -3.72
N ILE A 81 0.64 1.01 -4.32
CA ILE A 81 -0.67 0.35 -4.33
C ILE A 81 -1.23 0.24 -5.75
N TRP A 82 -1.95 -0.84 -5.98
CA TRP A 82 -2.71 -1.05 -7.21
C TRP A 82 -4.04 -0.31 -7.17
N THR A 83 -4.40 0.29 -8.30
CA THR A 83 -5.57 1.14 -8.42
C THR A 83 -6.61 0.59 -9.39
N MET A 84 -7.88 0.76 -9.05
CA MET A 84 -9.01 0.53 -9.93
C MET A 84 -9.81 1.81 -10.05
N VAL A 85 -10.28 2.13 -11.27
CA VAL A 85 -11.15 3.28 -11.52
C VAL A 85 -12.44 2.80 -12.17
N VAL A 86 -13.54 3.02 -11.48
CA VAL A 86 -14.89 2.70 -11.94
C VAL A 86 -15.75 3.94 -11.79
N ASP A 87 -16.41 4.35 -12.86
CA ASP A 87 -17.29 5.54 -12.90
C ASP A 87 -16.64 6.83 -12.35
N GLY A 88 -15.36 7.06 -12.69
CA GLY A 88 -14.59 8.22 -12.24
C GLY A 88 -14.14 8.15 -10.77
N ARG A 89 -14.52 7.12 -10.02
CA ARG A 89 -14.17 6.90 -8.62
C ARG A 89 -12.92 6.03 -8.51
N LEU A 90 -12.10 6.27 -7.50
CA LEU A 90 -10.84 5.57 -7.28
C LEU A 90 -10.97 4.53 -6.16
N PHE A 91 -10.51 3.33 -6.45
CA PHE A 91 -10.57 2.20 -5.52
C PHE A 91 -9.22 1.51 -5.37
N VAL A 92 -9.00 0.92 -4.21
CA VAL A 92 -7.84 0.07 -3.92
C VAL A 92 -8.28 -1.23 -3.28
N ALA A 93 -7.49 -2.28 -3.50
CA ALA A 93 -7.77 -3.59 -2.94
C ALA A 93 -6.59 -4.07 -2.09
N SER A 94 -6.88 -4.77 -1.01
CA SER A 94 -5.91 -5.50 -0.23
C SER A 94 -6.31 -6.96 -0.15
N GLY A 95 -5.57 -7.83 -0.84
CA GLY A 95 -5.76 -9.27 -0.71
C GLY A 95 -5.31 -9.74 0.68
N ARG A 96 -6.16 -10.52 1.36
CA ARG A 96 -5.79 -11.23 2.58
C ARG A 96 -4.90 -12.41 2.18
N ARG A 97 -3.59 -12.31 2.35
CA ARG A 97 -2.75 -13.50 2.21
C ARG A 97 -3.02 -14.42 3.40
N GLN A 98 -3.58 -15.59 3.13
CA GLN A 98 -3.86 -16.65 4.12
C GLN A 98 -2.60 -17.28 4.71
N THR A 99 -1.42 -16.74 4.40
CA THR A 99 -0.15 -17.21 4.99
C THR A 99 0.03 -16.60 6.38
N TRP A 100 0.49 -17.43 7.34
CA TRP A 100 0.70 -17.03 8.74
C TRP A 100 1.53 -15.73 8.87
N TYR A 101 2.54 -15.51 8.02
CA TYR A 101 3.34 -14.29 8.01
C TYR A 101 2.63 -13.11 7.33
N GLY A 102 1.71 -13.34 6.40
CA GLY A 102 0.88 -12.28 5.78
C GLY A 102 -0.03 -11.59 6.79
N LYS A 103 -0.47 -12.32 7.80
CA LYS A 103 -1.29 -11.82 8.91
C LYS A 103 -0.55 -10.79 9.78
N TYR A 104 0.77 -10.91 9.90
CA TYR A 104 1.61 -9.98 10.67
C TYR A 104 2.16 -8.82 9.83
N TRP A 105 2.27 -9.00 8.51
CA TRP A 105 2.92 -8.02 7.63
C TRP A 105 1.97 -7.02 6.99
N LYS A 106 0.70 -7.41 6.76
CA LYS A 106 -0.32 -6.54 6.15
C LYS A 106 -1.31 -6.03 7.21
N GLN A 107 -0.86 -5.21 8.11
CA GLN A 107 -1.73 -4.65 9.17
C GLN A 107 -2.45 -3.36 8.76
N TRP A 108 -2.09 -2.74 7.63
CA TRP A 108 -2.64 -1.44 7.24
C TRP A 108 -4.17 -1.43 7.03
N PRO A 109 -4.82 -2.47 6.45
CA PRO A 109 -6.26 -2.43 6.29
C PRO A 109 -7.02 -2.43 7.63
N GLN A 110 -6.47 -3.09 8.65
CA GLN A 110 -7.06 -3.11 9.99
C GLN A 110 -6.89 -1.76 10.69
N ARG A 111 -5.81 -1.03 10.40
CA ARG A 111 -5.52 0.28 10.99
C ARG A 111 -6.29 1.42 10.34
N VAL A 112 -6.91 1.20 9.17
CA VAL A 112 -7.86 2.16 8.57
C VAL A 112 -9.06 2.42 9.48
N GLU A 113 -9.44 1.46 10.32
CA GLU A 113 -10.51 1.64 11.31
C GLU A 113 -10.11 2.63 12.42
N GLU A 114 -8.81 2.76 12.71
CA GLU A 114 -8.27 3.69 13.72
C GLU A 114 -8.02 5.08 13.11
N ASP A 115 -7.48 5.11 11.89
CA ASP A 115 -7.18 6.35 11.16
C ASP A 115 -7.21 6.06 9.65
N ASP A 116 -8.24 6.56 8.99
CA ASP A 116 -8.51 6.35 7.57
C ASP A 116 -7.79 7.36 6.65
N ARG A 117 -7.06 8.33 7.24
CA ARG A 117 -6.40 9.40 6.50
C ARG A 117 -5.16 8.92 5.78
N ILE A 118 -5.09 9.29 4.52
CA ILE A 118 -3.98 8.98 3.63
C ILE A 118 -3.55 10.22 2.83
N ILE A 119 -2.36 10.15 2.26
CA ILE A 119 -1.94 11.02 1.17
C ILE A 119 -1.63 10.12 -0.03
N LEU A 120 -2.16 10.47 -1.18
CA LEU A 120 -1.78 9.86 -2.44
C LEU A 120 -0.71 10.70 -3.12
N ARG A 121 0.27 10.04 -3.74
CA ARG A 121 1.20 10.68 -4.66
C ARG A 121 1.03 10.09 -6.06
N VAL A 122 0.72 10.98 -7.00
CA VAL A 122 0.61 10.68 -8.43
C VAL A 122 1.58 11.61 -9.14
N ASP A 123 2.68 11.05 -9.63
CA ASP A 123 3.84 11.82 -10.10
C ASP A 123 4.33 12.77 -8.99
N ASP A 124 4.35 14.09 -9.24
CA ASP A 124 4.73 15.09 -8.23
C ASP A 124 3.54 15.70 -7.48
N SER A 125 2.33 15.19 -7.71
CA SER A 125 1.10 15.72 -7.10
C SER A 125 0.70 14.92 -5.88
N LEU A 126 0.43 15.63 -4.78
CA LEU A 126 -0.07 15.06 -3.52
C LEU A 126 -1.55 15.38 -3.37
N TYR A 127 -2.34 14.40 -2.90
CA TYR A 127 -3.77 14.54 -2.65
C TYR A 127 -4.11 14.02 -1.27
N GLU A 128 -4.71 14.86 -0.43
CA GLU A 128 -5.23 14.46 0.87
C GLU A 128 -6.53 13.70 0.72
N GLN A 129 -6.53 12.45 1.11
CA GLN A 129 -7.63 11.53 0.93
C GLN A 129 -7.92 10.72 2.20
N ARG A 130 -9.00 9.96 2.16
CA ARG A 130 -9.32 8.96 3.18
C ARG A 130 -9.81 7.67 2.54
N LEU A 131 -9.66 6.57 3.25
CA LEU A 131 -10.06 5.24 2.83
C LEU A 131 -11.42 4.88 3.45
N VAL A 132 -12.42 4.63 2.61
CA VAL A 132 -13.74 4.17 3.04
C VAL A 132 -13.88 2.68 2.69
N PRO A 133 -14.04 1.78 3.67
CA PRO A 133 -14.18 0.36 3.40
C PRO A 133 -15.50 0.06 2.67
N ILE A 134 -15.43 -0.82 1.66
CA ILE A 134 -16.59 -1.31 0.92
C ILE A 134 -16.79 -2.78 1.27
N LYS A 135 -17.87 -3.09 1.98
CA LYS A 135 -18.21 -4.45 2.40
C LYS A 135 -19.37 -5.04 1.60
N GLU A 136 -20.24 -4.20 1.03
CA GLU A 136 -21.44 -4.58 0.28
C GLU A 136 -21.76 -3.56 -0.81
N GLY A 137 -22.62 -3.92 -1.74
CA GLY A 137 -23.13 -3.05 -2.80
C GLY A 137 -22.77 -3.52 -4.21
N GLU A 138 -23.53 -3.04 -5.17
CA GLU A 138 -23.43 -3.43 -6.59
C GLU A 138 -22.09 -3.02 -7.22
N ILE A 139 -21.38 -2.06 -6.61
CA ILE A 139 -20.08 -1.57 -7.11
C ILE A 139 -18.94 -2.61 -6.98
N ILE A 140 -19.09 -3.61 -6.08
CA ILE A 140 -18.04 -4.59 -5.79
C ILE A 140 -17.64 -5.37 -7.05
N LEU A 141 -18.61 -5.89 -7.79
CA LEU A 141 -18.32 -6.69 -8.99
C LEU A 141 -17.61 -5.88 -10.07
N PRO A 142 -18.06 -4.67 -10.43
CA PRO A 142 -17.30 -3.78 -11.33
C PRO A 142 -15.85 -3.50 -10.88
N ILE A 143 -15.60 -3.30 -9.58
CA ILE A 143 -14.24 -3.11 -9.06
C ILE A 143 -13.39 -4.36 -9.25
N LEU A 144 -13.94 -5.55 -8.96
CA LEU A 144 -13.22 -6.82 -9.15
C LEU A 144 -12.93 -7.08 -10.63
N GLN A 145 -13.86 -6.76 -11.52
CA GLN A 145 -13.67 -6.87 -12.98
C GLN A 145 -12.60 -5.90 -13.48
N GLU A 146 -12.60 -4.65 -13.00
CA GLU A 146 -11.56 -3.68 -13.35
C GLU A 146 -10.19 -4.11 -12.81
N SER A 147 -10.14 -4.66 -11.59
CA SER A 147 -8.92 -5.26 -11.03
C SER A 147 -8.42 -6.42 -11.88
N TRP A 148 -9.33 -7.27 -12.35
CA TRP A 148 -8.99 -8.37 -13.24
C TRP A 148 -8.52 -7.86 -14.61
N ARG A 149 -9.17 -6.87 -15.19
CA ARG A 149 -8.77 -6.25 -16.46
C ARG A 149 -7.31 -5.78 -16.43
N LYS A 150 -6.90 -5.16 -15.31
CA LYS A 150 -5.55 -4.59 -15.17
C LYS A 150 -4.49 -5.60 -14.73
N TYR A 151 -4.82 -6.49 -13.80
CA TYR A 151 -3.82 -7.32 -13.09
C TYR A 151 -4.15 -8.81 -13.12
N GLY A 152 -5.30 -9.17 -13.66
CA GLY A 152 -5.85 -10.52 -13.51
C GLY A 152 -5.11 -11.57 -14.32
N ARG A 153 -5.14 -12.77 -13.75
CA ARG A 153 -4.76 -14.01 -14.44
C ARG A 153 -5.87 -15.02 -14.22
N GLY A 154 -6.24 -15.76 -15.26
CA GLY A 154 -7.33 -16.74 -15.19
C GLY A 154 -8.67 -16.16 -15.64
N SER A 155 -9.78 -16.65 -15.06
CA SER A 155 -11.13 -16.26 -15.44
C SER A 155 -11.56 -14.92 -14.80
N GLU A 156 -12.34 -14.16 -15.55
CA GLU A 156 -12.96 -12.93 -15.06
C GLU A 156 -13.89 -13.21 -13.87
N PRO A 157 -13.88 -12.35 -12.82
CA PRO A 157 -14.80 -12.49 -11.71
C PRO A 157 -16.27 -12.33 -12.14
N THR A 158 -17.10 -13.28 -11.72
CA THR A 158 -18.56 -13.29 -11.99
C THR A 158 -19.39 -13.14 -10.71
N SER A 159 -18.73 -13.04 -9.55
CA SER A 159 -19.37 -12.91 -8.24
C SER A 159 -18.54 -12.12 -7.25
N THR A 160 -19.15 -11.71 -6.16
CA THR A 160 -18.55 -10.97 -5.03
C THR A 160 -17.94 -11.88 -3.96
N ALA A 161 -18.03 -13.20 -4.11
CA ALA A 161 -17.66 -14.18 -3.08
C ALA A 161 -16.30 -13.93 -2.42
N ARG A 162 -15.29 -13.44 -3.16
CA ARG A 162 -13.97 -13.14 -2.59
C ARG A 162 -13.97 -11.99 -1.59
N VAL A 163 -14.93 -11.07 -1.71
CA VAL A 163 -15.13 -9.97 -0.75
C VAL A 163 -16.00 -10.46 0.39
N ASP A 164 -17.07 -11.18 0.09
CA ASP A 164 -18.00 -11.75 1.08
C ASP A 164 -17.27 -12.72 2.05
N ASP A 165 -16.31 -13.50 1.54
CA ASP A 165 -15.42 -14.38 2.31
C ASP A 165 -14.24 -13.65 2.98
N GLU A 166 -14.19 -12.32 2.94
CA GLU A 166 -13.10 -11.48 3.46
C GLU A 166 -11.71 -11.84 2.89
N LEU A 167 -11.62 -12.45 1.72
CA LEU A 167 -10.35 -12.75 1.06
C LEU A 167 -9.72 -11.53 0.40
N ILE A 168 -10.57 -10.55 0.05
CA ILE A 168 -10.18 -9.24 -0.49
C ILE A 168 -10.94 -8.16 0.27
N TRP A 169 -10.22 -7.17 0.74
CA TRP A 169 -10.78 -5.95 1.29
C TRP A 169 -10.71 -4.86 0.24
N LEU A 170 -11.83 -4.20 0.02
CA LEU A 170 -11.95 -3.09 -0.92
C LEU A 170 -12.14 -1.78 -0.16
N PHE A 171 -11.52 -0.74 -0.68
CA PHE A 171 -11.65 0.61 -0.14
C PHE A 171 -11.89 1.57 -1.30
N GLU A 172 -12.80 2.51 -1.11
CA GLU A 172 -12.90 3.70 -1.93
C GLU A 172 -11.98 4.77 -1.38
N ILE A 173 -11.33 5.50 -2.27
CA ILE A 173 -10.54 6.68 -1.94
C ILE A 173 -11.42 7.89 -2.18
N VAL A 174 -11.68 8.64 -1.11
CA VAL A 174 -12.53 9.82 -1.12
C VAL A 174 -11.80 11.04 -0.58
N ASP A 175 -12.25 12.22 -0.97
CA ASP A 175 -11.71 13.48 -0.48
C ASP A 175 -11.79 13.55 1.06
N ARG A 176 -10.76 14.12 1.66
CA ARG A 176 -10.67 14.28 3.11
C ARG A 176 -11.37 15.54 3.63
N ALA A 177 -11.98 16.34 2.72
CA ALA A 177 -12.57 17.68 3.01
C ALA A 177 -13.05 17.88 4.44
#